data_e00c139697d2e3c770cbaa10a252e0af
#
_entry.id   e00c139697d2e3c770cbaa10a252e0af
#
_cell.length_a   1.000
_cell.length_b   1.000
_cell.length_c   1.000
_cell.angle_alpha   90.00
_cell.angle_beta   90.00
_cell.angle_gamma   90.00
#
_symmetry.space_group_name_H-M   'P 1'
#
loop_
_entity.id
_entity.type
_entity.pdbx_description
1 polymer ?
#
loop_
_entity_poly.entity_id
_entity_poly.type
_entity_poly.pdbx_seq_one_letter_code
_entity_poly.pdbx_strand_id
1 'polypeptide(L)'
;KTIIALTLGVCTLSSCKQNQPEPQWESIFNGKDLTGWTVKVTGYPCGENFANTFRVEDGVLKVVYDGYDEFNNRFGHIYTDKEYSYYKLRLQYRFVGEQIKGGPGWAVRNSGAMLHCPDPITMHLDQDFPVSIEGQFLGGNGVDERPTGNICTPGTEVFIANEKYEEHCATSNSRTYHGDQWVTAEFVVY
;
A
#
# COMPACT_ATOMS: atom_id res chain seq x y z
N LYS A 1 43.22 -44.46 -50.61
CA LYS A 1 42.32 -43.30 -50.33
C LYS A 1 41.52 -43.62 -49.08
N THR A 2 41.94 -42.99 -47.97
CA THR A 2 41.32 -43.17 -46.66
C THR A 2 40.32 -42.02 -46.43
N ILE A 3 39.07 -42.34 -46.21
CA ILE A 3 38.02 -41.38 -45.93
C ILE A 3 37.86 -41.30 -44.40
N ILE A 4 38.17 -40.15 -43.81
CA ILE A 4 37.90 -39.85 -42.37
C ILE A 4 36.53 -39.20 -42.29
N ALA A 5 35.58 -39.87 -41.62
CA ALA A 5 34.28 -39.27 -41.32
C ALA A 5 34.35 -38.53 -39.97
N LEU A 6 34.10 -37.23 -40.01
CA LEU A 6 34.04 -36.38 -38.84
C LEU A 6 32.60 -36.33 -38.34
N THR A 7 32.33 -36.96 -37.19
CA THR A 7 31.02 -36.86 -36.51
C THR A 7 30.99 -35.62 -35.62
N LEU A 8 30.17 -34.63 -35.98
CA LEU A 8 29.85 -33.50 -35.14
C LEU A 8 28.82 -33.94 -34.06
N GLY A 9 29.27 -33.99 -32.84
CA GLY A 9 28.36 -34.17 -31.68
C GLY A 9 27.68 -32.83 -31.33
N VAL A 10 26.37 -32.77 -31.45
CA VAL A 10 25.55 -31.64 -30.98
C VAL A 10 25.31 -31.82 -29.50
N CYS A 11 26.01 -31.05 -28.65
CA CYS A 11 25.69 -30.91 -27.24
C CYS A 11 24.42 -30.04 -27.08
N THR A 12 23.29 -30.69 -26.80
CA THR A 12 22.09 -29.96 -26.34
C THR A 12 22.28 -29.52 -24.90
N LEU A 13 22.49 -28.23 -24.71
CA LEU A 13 22.45 -27.60 -23.39
C LEU A 13 21.01 -27.66 -22.86
N SER A 14 20.71 -28.64 -22.03
CA SER A 14 19.48 -28.71 -21.25
C SER A 14 19.52 -27.59 -20.23
N SER A 15 18.83 -26.49 -20.47
CA SER A 15 18.63 -25.43 -19.49
C SER A 15 17.78 -25.97 -18.35
N CYS A 16 18.43 -26.36 -17.26
CA CYS A 16 17.75 -26.60 -16.00
C CYS A 16 17.14 -25.27 -15.53
N LYS A 17 15.85 -25.07 -15.73
CA LYS A 17 15.10 -24.06 -14.98
C LYS A 17 15.18 -24.44 -13.51
N GLN A 18 16.06 -23.80 -12.76
CA GLN A 18 16.01 -23.85 -11.31
C GLN A 18 14.61 -23.36 -10.89
N ASN A 19 13.79 -24.27 -10.37
CA ASN A 19 12.58 -23.91 -9.68
C ASN A 19 12.99 -23.09 -8.45
N GLN A 20 12.93 -21.77 -8.56
CA GLN A 20 13.02 -20.90 -7.39
C GLN A 20 11.82 -21.28 -6.50
N PRO A 21 12.05 -21.53 -5.19
CA PRO A 21 10.94 -21.81 -4.30
C PRO A 21 9.98 -20.62 -4.33
N GLU A 22 8.68 -20.91 -4.42
CA GLU A 22 7.65 -19.90 -4.33
C GLU A 22 7.83 -19.09 -3.04
N PRO A 23 7.69 -17.75 -3.08
CA PRO A 23 7.86 -16.93 -1.90
C PRO A 23 6.87 -17.34 -0.81
N GLN A 24 7.38 -17.60 0.38
CA GLN A 24 6.56 -17.90 1.54
C GLN A 24 5.90 -16.60 2.04
N TRP A 25 4.56 -16.55 2.02
CA TRP A 25 3.79 -15.45 2.56
C TRP A 25 3.62 -15.59 4.08
N GLU A 26 3.93 -14.51 4.80
CA GLU A 26 3.67 -14.36 6.24
C GLU A 26 2.48 -13.42 6.41
N SER A 27 1.50 -13.79 7.23
CA SER A 27 0.40 -12.87 7.55
C SER A 27 0.89 -11.86 8.59
N ILE A 28 0.86 -10.58 8.24
CA ILE A 28 1.19 -9.48 9.14
C ILE A 28 -0.03 -8.97 9.91
N PHE A 29 -1.24 -9.44 9.58
CA PHE A 29 -2.48 -9.13 10.24
C PHE A 29 -3.10 -10.43 10.81
N ASN A 30 -3.44 -10.42 12.10
CA ASN A 30 -3.91 -11.62 12.81
C ASN A 30 -5.42 -11.87 12.65
N GLY A 31 -6.18 -10.92 12.08
CA GLY A 31 -7.63 -11.00 11.89
C GLY A 31 -8.47 -10.91 13.16
N LYS A 32 -7.88 -10.54 14.32
CA LYS A 32 -8.56 -10.52 15.61
C LYS A 32 -8.53 -9.15 16.28
N ASP A 33 -7.38 -8.51 16.28
CA ASP A 33 -7.12 -7.24 16.93
C ASP A 33 -5.95 -6.49 16.28
N LEU A 34 -5.55 -5.37 16.86
CA LEU A 34 -4.44 -4.54 16.38
C LEU A 34 -3.08 -4.93 16.98
N THR A 35 -2.92 -6.12 17.55
CA THR A 35 -1.64 -6.59 18.06
C THR A 35 -0.59 -6.61 16.92
N GLY A 36 0.55 -5.97 17.15
CA GLY A 36 1.61 -5.79 16.14
C GLY A 36 1.43 -4.57 15.25
N TRP A 37 0.49 -3.66 15.64
CA TRP A 37 0.22 -2.44 14.90
C TRP A 37 0.11 -1.23 15.82
N THR A 38 0.72 -0.13 15.42
CA THR A 38 0.67 1.16 16.10
C THR A 38 -0.15 2.17 15.30
N VAL A 39 -1.08 2.85 15.97
CA VAL A 39 -1.95 3.88 15.35
C VAL A 39 -1.34 5.26 15.56
N LYS A 40 -1.46 6.13 14.55
CA LYS A 40 -1.20 7.58 14.66
C LYS A 40 -2.33 8.35 13.97
N VAL A 41 -2.98 9.22 14.73
CA VAL A 41 -4.00 10.14 14.20
C VAL A 41 -3.52 11.56 14.40
N THR A 42 -3.71 12.43 13.40
CA THR A 42 -3.37 13.87 13.49
C THR A 42 -4.06 14.51 14.69
N GLY A 43 -3.28 15.24 15.49
CA GLY A 43 -3.74 15.87 16.72
C GLY A 43 -3.68 14.98 17.98
N TYR A 44 -3.28 13.71 17.86
CA TYR A 44 -3.22 12.76 18.97
C TYR A 44 -1.82 12.13 19.09
N PRO A 45 -1.40 11.74 20.31
CA PRO A 45 -0.14 11.04 20.52
C PRO A 45 -0.04 9.75 19.70
N CYS A 46 1.18 9.36 19.34
CA CYS A 46 1.44 8.05 18.73
C CYS A 46 0.97 6.94 19.66
N GLY A 47 0.27 5.94 19.12
CA GLY A 47 -0.37 4.85 19.85
C GLY A 47 -1.81 5.12 20.27
N GLU A 48 -2.29 6.38 20.22
CA GLU A 48 -3.68 6.69 20.53
C GLU A 48 -4.59 6.44 19.32
N ASN A 49 -5.51 5.51 19.48
CA ASN A 49 -6.54 5.20 18.49
C ASN A 49 -7.80 6.02 18.79
N PHE A 50 -7.79 7.28 18.37
CA PHE A 50 -8.90 8.22 18.62
C PHE A 50 -10.24 7.62 18.18
N ALA A 51 -11.24 7.69 19.05
CA ALA A 51 -12.61 7.22 18.81
C ALA A 51 -12.70 5.77 18.28
N ASN A 52 -11.68 4.94 18.56
CA ASN A 52 -11.59 3.57 18.02
C ASN A 52 -11.69 3.53 16.48
N THR A 53 -11.03 4.48 15.81
CA THR A 53 -11.05 4.65 14.34
C THR A 53 -10.62 3.40 13.62
N PHE A 54 -9.50 2.81 14.04
CA PHE A 54 -9.03 1.52 13.52
C PHE A 54 -9.51 0.41 14.44
N ARG A 55 -10.25 -0.53 13.91
CA ARG A 55 -10.74 -1.67 14.67
C ARG A 55 -10.88 -2.91 13.80
N VAL A 56 -10.92 -4.06 14.44
CA VAL A 56 -11.11 -5.34 13.77
C VAL A 56 -12.53 -5.84 14.05
N GLU A 57 -13.28 -6.06 12.99
CA GLU A 57 -14.61 -6.65 13.03
C GLU A 57 -14.74 -7.72 11.95
N ASP A 58 -15.22 -8.90 12.31
CA ASP A 58 -15.41 -10.03 11.39
C ASP A 58 -14.14 -10.42 10.62
N GLY A 59 -12.98 -10.32 11.28
CA GLY A 59 -11.68 -10.64 10.66
C GLY A 59 -11.15 -9.58 9.70
N VAL A 60 -11.79 -8.41 9.62
CA VAL A 60 -11.41 -7.31 8.74
C VAL A 60 -10.94 -6.10 9.55
N LEU A 61 -9.79 -5.53 9.19
CA LEU A 61 -9.34 -4.23 9.67
C LEU A 61 -10.21 -3.15 9.02
N LYS A 62 -10.93 -2.40 9.84
CA LYS A 62 -11.86 -1.34 9.40
C LYS A 62 -11.39 0.02 9.88
N VAL A 63 -11.60 1.04 9.04
CA VAL A 63 -11.55 2.45 9.42
C VAL A 63 -12.99 2.92 9.58
N VAL A 64 -13.36 3.40 10.77
CA VAL A 64 -14.75 3.74 11.11
C VAL A 64 -14.81 5.10 11.79
N TYR A 65 -15.84 5.88 11.46
CA TYR A 65 -16.00 7.28 11.89
C TYR A 65 -17.23 7.51 12.78
N ASP A 66 -17.80 6.46 13.37
CA ASP A 66 -19.00 6.57 14.21
C ASP A 66 -18.79 7.38 15.50
N GLY A 67 -17.56 7.56 15.94
CA GLY A 67 -17.18 8.44 17.05
C GLY A 67 -16.74 9.85 16.64
N TYR A 68 -16.97 10.26 15.39
CA TYR A 68 -16.60 11.57 14.88
C TYR A 68 -17.84 12.44 14.63
N ASP A 69 -17.83 13.68 15.08
CA ASP A 69 -18.82 14.67 14.68
C ASP A 69 -18.56 15.15 13.24
N GLU A 70 -17.28 15.39 12.93
CA GLU A 70 -16.77 15.77 11.61
C GLU A 70 -15.26 15.50 11.50
N PHE A 71 -14.71 15.62 10.31
CA PHE A 71 -13.32 15.27 10.00
C PHE A 71 -12.28 16.04 10.82
N ASN A 72 -12.39 17.36 10.92
CA ASN A 72 -11.48 18.23 11.69
C ASN A 72 -9.99 17.95 11.45
N ASN A 73 -9.59 17.70 10.21
CA ASN A 73 -8.22 17.35 9.77
C ASN A 73 -7.62 16.12 10.48
N ARG A 74 -8.43 15.19 10.95
CA ARG A 74 -7.97 13.96 11.61
C ARG A 74 -7.63 12.89 10.59
N PHE A 75 -6.46 13.02 9.95
CA PHE A 75 -5.89 11.93 9.15
C PHE A 75 -5.38 10.82 10.06
N GLY A 76 -5.63 9.57 9.69
CA GLY A 76 -5.26 8.42 10.49
C GLY A 76 -4.40 7.43 9.72
N HIS A 77 -3.41 6.88 10.41
CA HIS A 77 -2.48 5.87 9.88
C HIS A 77 -2.34 4.72 10.85
N ILE A 78 -2.03 3.54 10.33
CA ILE A 78 -1.69 2.37 11.12
C ILE A 78 -0.39 1.77 10.60
N TYR A 79 0.53 1.45 11.48
CA TYR A 79 1.88 1.00 11.19
C TYR A 79 2.11 -0.40 11.72
N THR A 80 2.85 -1.22 10.98
CA THR A 80 3.40 -2.45 11.53
C THR A 80 4.46 -2.13 12.57
N ASP A 81 4.43 -2.76 13.76
CA ASP A 81 5.48 -2.60 14.78
C ASP A 81 6.82 -3.20 14.32
N LYS A 82 6.76 -4.18 13.41
CA LYS A 82 7.95 -4.78 12.79
C LYS A 82 8.36 -3.98 11.55
N GLU A 83 9.65 -3.69 11.43
CA GLU A 83 10.24 -3.04 10.28
C GLU A 83 10.54 -4.05 9.16
N TYR A 84 10.40 -3.58 7.90
CA TYR A 84 10.66 -4.36 6.70
C TYR A 84 11.47 -3.54 5.69
N SER A 85 12.50 -4.14 5.06
CA SER A 85 13.34 -3.46 4.07
C SER A 85 13.12 -3.97 2.66
N TYR A 86 13.24 -5.28 2.46
CA TYR A 86 13.07 -5.95 1.16
C TYR A 86 11.92 -6.93 1.27
N TYR A 87 10.80 -6.62 0.60
CA TYR A 87 9.59 -7.44 0.77
C TYR A 87 8.66 -7.39 -0.42
N LYS A 88 7.77 -8.33 -0.47
CA LYS A 88 6.52 -8.22 -1.24
C LYS A 88 5.37 -8.06 -0.26
N LEU A 89 4.59 -7.01 -0.46
CA LEU A 89 3.37 -6.78 0.31
C LEU A 89 2.17 -7.09 -0.58
N ARG A 90 1.25 -7.92 -0.09
CA ARG A 90 -0.04 -8.14 -0.73
C ARG A 90 -1.13 -7.86 0.27
N LEU A 91 -2.12 -7.08 -0.14
CA LEU A 91 -3.29 -6.80 0.67
C LEU A 91 -4.54 -6.71 -0.20
N GLN A 92 -5.70 -6.84 0.43
CA GLN A 92 -6.98 -6.55 -0.18
C GLN A 92 -7.64 -5.39 0.54
N TYR A 93 -8.23 -4.50 -0.21
CA TYR A 93 -8.97 -3.36 0.32
C TYR A 93 -10.28 -3.17 -0.41
N ARG A 94 -11.22 -2.50 0.22
CA ARG A 94 -12.43 -1.95 -0.41
C ARG A 94 -12.87 -0.70 0.31
N PHE A 95 -13.51 0.19 -0.42
CA PHE A 95 -14.15 1.36 0.14
C PHE A 95 -15.65 1.09 0.29
N VAL A 96 -16.21 1.43 1.45
CA VAL A 96 -17.62 1.26 1.76
C VAL A 96 -18.16 2.53 2.41
N GLY A 97 -19.47 2.76 2.26
CA GLY A 97 -20.14 3.89 2.90
C GLY A 97 -19.75 5.25 2.31
N GLU A 98 -20.08 6.29 3.06
CA GLU A 98 -19.88 7.68 2.67
C GLU A 98 -18.70 8.30 3.41
N GLN A 99 -18.15 9.37 2.83
CA GLN A 99 -17.11 10.16 3.50
C GLN A 99 -17.67 10.88 4.73
N ILE A 100 -16.85 10.97 5.77
CA ILE A 100 -17.18 11.78 6.94
C ILE A 100 -17.40 13.25 6.57
N LYS A 101 -18.36 13.90 7.23
CA LYS A 101 -18.64 15.33 7.07
C LYS A 101 -17.38 16.18 7.26
N GLY A 102 -17.16 17.15 6.38
CA GLY A 102 -15.99 18.05 6.42
C GLY A 102 -14.72 17.48 5.81
N GLY A 103 -14.74 16.22 5.35
CA GLY A 103 -13.61 15.63 4.64
C GLY A 103 -13.38 16.30 3.27
N PRO A 104 -12.12 16.48 2.83
CA PRO A 104 -11.82 17.10 1.55
C PRO A 104 -12.23 16.21 0.38
N GLY A 105 -12.68 16.82 -0.73
CA GLY A 105 -13.20 16.06 -1.88
C GLY A 105 -12.19 15.07 -2.48
N TRP A 106 -10.90 15.40 -2.46
CA TRP A 106 -9.85 14.50 -2.94
C TRP A 106 -9.67 13.24 -2.07
N ALA A 107 -10.09 13.28 -0.79
CA ALA A 107 -9.99 12.15 0.13
C ALA A 107 -11.16 11.16 0.02
N VAL A 108 -12.14 11.42 -0.83
CA VAL A 108 -13.23 10.45 -1.09
C VAL A 108 -12.65 9.16 -1.65
N ARG A 109 -12.89 8.03 -0.96
CA ARG A 109 -12.41 6.69 -1.35
C ARG A 109 -10.91 6.72 -1.71
N ASN A 110 -10.12 7.32 -0.82
CA ASN A 110 -8.68 7.50 -0.94
C ASN A 110 -7.98 6.97 0.30
N SER A 111 -6.97 6.15 0.10
CA SER A 111 -6.12 5.55 1.12
C SER A 111 -4.81 5.12 0.45
N GLY A 112 -3.89 4.51 1.18
CA GLY A 112 -2.66 4.01 0.59
C GLY A 112 -1.81 3.16 1.54
N ALA A 113 -0.83 2.48 0.95
CA ALA A 113 0.26 1.85 1.68
C ALA A 113 1.45 2.83 1.71
N MET A 114 1.77 3.36 2.90
CA MET A 114 2.89 4.27 3.13
C MET A 114 4.18 3.45 3.28
N LEU A 115 4.93 3.31 2.17
CA LEU A 115 6.15 2.52 2.10
C LEU A 115 7.36 3.37 2.48
N HIS A 116 8.40 2.77 3.06
CA HIS A 116 9.63 3.44 3.49
C HIS A 116 9.40 4.63 4.45
N CYS A 117 8.33 4.60 5.21
CA CYS A 117 8.07 5.64 6.20
C CYS A 117 8.96 5.45 7.45
N PRO A 118 9.34 6.55 8.13
CA PRO A 118 10.01 6.48 9.42
C PRO A 118 9.07 5.96 10.52
N ASP A 119 9.64 5.63 11.68
CA ASP A 119 8.91 5.22 12.88
C ASP A 119 7.82 6.27 13.21
N PRO A 120 6.56 5.85 13.42
CA PRO A 120 5.45 6.76 13.72
C PRO A 120 5.67 7.64 14.96
N ILE A 121 6.52 7.24 15.88
CA ILE A 121 6.87 8.07 17.05
C ILE A 121 7.56 9.38 16.65
N THR A 122 8.17 9.44 15.45
CA THR A 122 8.84 10.64 14.93
C THR A 122 7.87 11.64 14.29
N MET A 123 6.63 11.25 14.04
CA MET A 123 5.62 12.17 13.51
C MET A 123 5.24 13.22 14.56
N HIS A 124 5.22 14.49 14.15
CA HIS A 124 4.70 15.54 14.98
C HIS A 124 3.23 15.32 15.34
N LEU A 125 2.78 15.97 16.43
CA LEU A 125 1.41 15.78 16.92
C LEU A 125 0.35 16.12 15.84
N ASP A 126 0.58 17.19 15.11
CA ASP A 126 -0.30 17.77 14.08
C ASP A 126 0.14 17.44 12.64
N GLN A 127 1.05 16.49 12.46
CA GLN A 127 1.50 16.04 11.14
C GLN A 127 0.43 15.17 10.50
N ASP A 128 0.01 15.52 9.27
CA ASP A 128 -1.06 14.83 8.56
C ASP A 128 -0.62 13.52 7.92
N PHE A 129 0.57 13.47 7.30
CA PHE A 129 1.09 12.28 6.60
C PHE A 129 2.53 11.99 6.98
N PRO A 130 2.93 10.71 7.06
CA PRO A 130 4.34 10.37 7.20
C PRO A 130 5.10 10.70 5.91
N VAL A 131 6.38 11.04 6.03
CA VAL A 131 7.29 11.06 4.90
C VAL A 131 7.37 9.64 4.34
N SER A 132 6.99 9.42 3.07
CA SER A 132 6.88 8.05 2.53
C SER A 132 6.75 8.04 1.02
N ILE A 133 6.87 6.84 0.44
CA ILE A 133 6.37 6.52 -0.90
C ILE A 133 5.02 5.86 -0.71
N GLU A 134 3.95 6.54 -1.09
CA GLU A 134 2.60 6.00 -0.98
C GLU A 134 2.22 5.21 -2.22
N GLY A 135 1.90 3.93 -2.05
CA GLY A 135 1.14 3.17 -3.03
C GLY A 135 -0.35 3.47 -2.83
N GLN A 136 -0.87 4.46 -3.57
CA GLN A 136 -2.20 5.02 -3.34
C GLN A 136 -3.32 4.09 -3.81
N PHE A 137 -4.34 3.95 -2.98
CA PHE A 137 -5.59 3.26 -3.29
C PHE A 137 -6.68 4.28 -3.57
N LEU A 138 -7.25 4.26 -4.77
CA LEU A 138 -8.41 5.05 -5.12
C LEU A 138 -9.61 4.14 -5.43
N GLY A 139 -10.76 4.48 -4.88
CA GLY A 139 -12.03 3.89 -5.27
C GLY A 139 -12.78 4.82 -6.23
N GLY A 140 -13.47 4.26 -7.22
CA GLY A 140 -14.31 5.00 -8.14
C GLY A 140 -15.54 5.58 -7.44
N ASN A 141 -15.96 6.77 -7.87
CA ASN A 141 -17.13 7.49 -7.40
C ASN A 141 -18.39 7.23 -8.27
N GLY A 142 -18.30 6.31 -9.21
CA GLY A 142 -19.38 5.97 -10.13
C GLY A 142 -19.40 6.79 -11.42
N VAL A 143 -18.61 7.85 -11.53
CA VAL A 143 -18.63 8.79 -12.66
C VAL A 143 -17.24 8.94 -13.29
N ASP A 144 -16.26 9.38 -12.50
CA ASP A 144 -14.93 9.77 -13.00
C ASP A 144 -13.98 8.59 -13.10
N GLU A 145 -13.00 8.70 -14.00
CA GLU A 145 -11.84 7.82 -13.99
C GLU A 145 -10.92 8.18 -12.82
N ARG A 146 -10.69 7.21 -11.95
CA ARG A 146 -9.83 7.30 -10.78
C ARG A 146 -8.99 6.02 -10.69
N PRO A 147 -7.91 5.91 -11.50
CA PRO A 147 -7.05 4.74 -11.48
C PRO A 147 -6.41 4.56 -10.10
N THR A 148 -6.34 3.33 -9.63
CA THR A 148 -5.69 2.99 -8.35
C THR A 148 -4.23 2.58 -8.55
N GLY A 149 -3.45 2.47 -7.46
CA GLY A 149 -2.04 2.09 -7.56
C GLY A 149 -1.14 3.21 -8.07
N ASN A 150 -1.53 4.46 -7.85
CA ASN A 150 -0.69 5.62 -8.11
C ASN A 150 0.49 5.65 -7.14
N ILE A 151 1.56 6.36 -7.47
CA ILE A 151 2.68 6.60 -6.55
C ILE A 151 2.63 8.06 -6.14
N CYS A 152 2.39 8.33 -4.86
CA CYS A 152 2.45 9.66 -4.28
C CYS A 152 3.64 9.79 -3.32
N THR A 153 4.12 11.01 -3.11
CA THR A 153 5.38 11.27 -2.39
C THR A 153 5.19 12.30 -1.29
N PRO A 154 4.41 12.01 -0.21
CA PRO A 154 4.27 12.95 0.90
C PRO A 154 5.62 13.18 1.57
N GLY A 155 6.08 14.42 1.53
CA GLY A 155 7.33 14.87 2.16
C GLY A 155 8.62 14.32 1.57
N THR A 156 8.58 13.64 0.42
CA THR A 156 9.77 13.09 -0.24
C THR A 156 9.70 13.26 -1.76
N GLU A 157 10.66 12.70 -2.47
CA GLU A 157 10.77 12.77 -3.92
C GLU A 157 10.98 11.37 -4.52
N VAL A 158 10.58 11.20 -5.78
CA VAL A 158 10.80 9.97 -6.52
C VAL A 158 11.41 10.27 -7.88
N PHE A 159 12.27 9.35 -8.35
CA PHE A 159 12.82 9.36 -9.69
C PHE A 159 12.18 8.24 -10.51
N ILE A 160 11.61 8.59 -11.65
CA ILE A 160 11.04 7.63 -12.60
C ILE A 160 11.91 7.64 -13.85
N ALA A 161 12.42 6.47 -14.25
CA ALA A 161 13.35 6.34 -15.38
C ALA A 161 14.60 7.26 -15.28
N ASN A 162 15.14 7.45 -14.07
CA ASN A 162 16.28 8.31 -13.71
C ASN A 162 16.02 9.82 -13.83
N GLU A 163 14.79 10.24 -14.00
CA GLU A 163 14.41 11.65 -13.97
C GLU A 163 13.55 11.92 -12.72
N LYS A 164 13.78 13.07 -12.06
CA LYS A 164 12.98 13.50 -10.93
C LYS A 164 11.55 13.73 -11.42
N TYR A 165 10.61 13.13 -10.71
CA TYR A 165 9.20 13.37 -10.97
C TYR A 165 8.72 14.56 -10.12
N GLU A 166 8.26 15.61 -10.79
CA GLU A 166 7.98 16.90 -10.12
C GLU A 166 6.58 17.00 -9.50
N GLU A 167 5.65 16.16 -9.92
CA GLU A 167 4.30 16.19 -9.38
C GLU A 167 4.19 15.33 -8.12
N HIS A 168 3.25 15.67 -7.24
CA HIS A 168 3.01 14.95 -5.98
C HIS A 168 2.62 13.47 -6.20
N CYS A 169 1.85 13.18 -7.25
CA CYS A 169 1.41 11.82 -7.56
C CYS A 169 1.64 11.46 -9.03
N ALA A 170 2.31 10.36 -9.28
CA ALA A 170 2.41 9.73 -10.59
C ALA A 170 1.21 8.79 -10.80
N THR A 171 0.42 9.06 -11.83
CA THR A 171 -0.79 8.28 -12.15
C THR A 171 -0.42 6.95 -12.78
N SER A 172 -1.01 5.87 -12.31
CA SER A 172 -0.86 4.52 -12.84
C SER A 172 -1.69 4.30 -14.11
N ASN A 173 -1.41 3.19 -14.80
CA ASN A 173 -2.21 2.69 -15.92
C ASN A 173 -3.30 1.69 -15.48
N SER A 174 -3.62 1.62 -14.19
CA SER A 174 -4.64 0.70 -13.71
C SER A 174 -6.05 1.21 -14.02
N ARG A 175 -7.02 0.33 -13.88
CA ARG A 175 -8.42 0.70 -14.05
C ARG A 175 -9.00 1.34 -12.78
N THR A 176 -10.14 2.02 -12.94
CA THR A 176 -11.00 2.47 -11.84
C THR A 176 -11.89 1.32 -11.36
N TYR A 177 -11.97 1.16 -10.04
CA TYR A 177 -12.85 0.19 -9.39
C TYR A 177 -14.01 0.93 -8.72
N HIS A 178 -15.18 0.90 -9.35
CA HIS A 178 -16.39 1.51 -8.81
C HIS A 178 -17.11 0.59 -7.83
N GLY A 179 -17.85 1.20 -6.91
CA GLY A 179 -18.64 0.48 -5.91
C GLY A 179 -17.81 -0.17 -4.80
N ASP A 180 -18.47 -1.00 -4.02
CA ASP A 180 -17.93 -1.62 -2.80
C ASP A 180 -17.34 -2.99 -3.11
N GLN A 181 -16.33 -3.06 -3.97
CA GLN A 181 -15.68 -4.30 -4.37
C GLN A 181 -14.30 -4.45 -3.74
N TRP A 182 -13.90 -5.69 -3.44
CA TRP A 182 -12.55 -6.00 -3.02
C TRP A 182 -11.56 -5.87 -4.17
N VAL A 183 -10.46 -5.17 -3.90
CA VAL A 183 -9.35 -4.96 -4.83
C VAL A 183 -8.08 -5.49 -4.17
N THR A 184 -7.31 -6.27 -4.93
CA THR A 184 -5.99 -6.75 -4.48
C THR A 184 -4.91 -5.80 -4.97
N ALA A 185 -4.05 -5.36 -4.06
CA ALA A 185 -2.82 -4.63 -4.36
C ALA A 185 -1.61 -5.47 -3.97
N GLU A 186 -0.57 -5.41 -4.79
CA GLU A 186 0.72 -6.04 -4.51
C GLU A 186 1.85 -5.05 -4.80
N PHE A 187 2.79 -4.95 -3.87
CA PHE A 187 3.98 -4.09 -3.97
C PHE A 187 5.22 -4.96 -3.87
N VAL A 188 6.23 -4.60 -4.66
CA VAL A 188 7.57 -5.19 -4.57
C VAL A 188 8.51 -4.07 -4.19
N VAL A 189 9.14 -4.20 -3.03
CA VAL A 189 9.93 -3.16 -2.38
C VAL A 189 11.35 -3.66 -2.16
N TYR A 190 12.33 -2.86 -2.62
CA TYR A 190 13.77 -3.18 -2.56
C TYR A 190 14.54 -2.09 -1.82
#